data_938097e9aef641bd04af2d240bf93ca4
#
_entry.id   938097e9aef641bd04af2d240bf93ca4
#
_cell.length_a   1.000
_cell.length_b   1.000
_cell.length_c   1.000
_cell.angle_alpha   90.00
_cell.angle_beta   90.00
_cell.angle_gamma   90.00
#
_symmetry.space_group_name_H-M   'P 1'
#
loop_
_entity.id
_entity.type
_entity.pdbx_description
1 polymer ?
#
loop_
_entity_poly.entity_id
_entity_poly.type
_entity_poly.pdbx_seq_one_letter_code
_entity_poly.pdbx_strand_id
1 'polypeptide(L)'
;PERYDEFEEALKEVVDPELGVNIVDLGLIYGLDWEDELDALVISMTLTSAGCPLTDIIEDEIAKSLDGHAERFKINWVWMPPWGPEKITDDGREMMRALGFNI
;
A
#
# COMPACT_ATOMS: atom_id res chain seq x y z
N PRO A 1 5.67 12.50 11.20
CA PRO A 1 5.05 12.30 12.50
C PRO A 1 5.31 10.92 13.08
N GLU A 2 5.13 10.80 14.36
CA GLU A 2 5.37 9.55 15.09
C GLU A 2 4.34 8.46 14.77
N ARG A 3 3.24 8.84 14.10
CA ARG A 3 2.13 7.91 13.78
C ARG A 3 2.36 7.12 12.49
N TYR A 4 3.49 7.25 11.84
CA TYR A 4 3.73 6.52 10.59
C TYR A 4 3.68 5.00 10.76
N ASP A 5 4.20 4.49 11.88
CA ASP A 5 4.11 3.06 12.18
C ASP A 5 2.67 2.60 12.31
N GLU A 6 1.82 3.41 12.95
CA GLU A 6 0.40 3.14 13.09
C GLU A 6 -0.27 3.08 11.71
N PHE A 7 0.03 4.05 10.85
CA PHE A 7 -0.53 4.08 9.50
C PHE A 7 -0.07 2.89 8.68
N GLU A 8 1.21 2.53 8.78
CA GLU A 8 1.75 1.38 8.07
C GLU A 8 1.07 0.08 8.52
N GLU A 9 0.88 -0.10 9.82
CA GLU A 9 0.19 -1.28 10.34
C GLU A 9 -1.27 -1.34 9.86
N ALA A 10 -1.95 -0.20 9.82
CA ALA A 10 -3.30 -0.14 9.29
C ALA A 10 -3.33 -0.53 7.80
N LEU A 11 -2.35 -0.06 7.04
CA LEU A 11 -2.28 -0.36 5.61
C LEU A 11 -1.97 -1.83 5.32
N LYS A 12 -1.39 -2.55 6.27
CA LYS A 12 -1.19 -4.00 6.13
C LYS A 12 -2.49 -4.78 6.07
N GLU A 13 -3.60 -4.18 6.42
CA GLU A 13 -4.91 -4.81 6.28
C GLU A 13 -5.44 -4.76 4.83
N VAL A 14 -4.82 -3.92 4.00
CA VAL A 14 -5.21 -3.78 2.60
C VAL A 14 -4.48 -4.83 1.76
N VAL A 15 -5.22 -5.75 1.17
CA VAL A 15 -4.67 -6.86 0.40
C VAL A 15 -4.92 -6.62 -1.09
N ASP A 16 -3.86 -6.79 -1.88
CA ASP A 16 -3.97 -6.76 -3.34
C ASP A 16 -4.78 -7.99 -3.78
N PRO A 17 -5.94 -7.79 -4.43
CA PRO A 17 -6.81 -8.93 -4.77
C PRO A 17 -6.22 -9.86 -5.82
N GLU A 18 -5.25 -9.41 -6.60
CA GLU A 18 -4.60 -10.27 -7.59
C GLU A 18 -3.58 -11.20 -6.97
N LEU A 19 -2.85 -10.72 -5.96
CA LEU A 19 -1.74 -11.47 -5.39
C LEU A 19 -2.04 -12.05 -4.01
N GLY A 20 -3.06 -11.54 -3.31
CA GLY A 20 -3.43 -12.06 -2.00
C GLY A 20 -2.50 -11.68 -0.87
N VAL A 21 -1.61 -10.70 -1.10
CA VAL A 21 -0.64 -10.22 -0.11
C VAL A 21 -0.89 -8.73 0.13
N ASN A 22 -0.65 -8.27 1.34
CA ASN A 22 -0.93 -6.87 1.68
C ASN A 22 0.01 -5.91 0.93
N ILE A 23 -0.48 -4.70 0.71
CA ILE A 23 0.22 -3.71 -0.12
C ILE A 23 1.54 -3.24 0.48
N VAL A 24 1.70 -3.29 1.78
CA VAL A 24 2.94 -2.90 2.44
C VAL A 24 4.04 -3.93 2.16
N ASP A 25 3.75 -5.20 2.36
CA ASP A 25 4.72 -6.27 2.13
C ASP A 25 5.03 -6.49 0.65
N LEU A 26 4.11 -6.12 -0.23
CA LEU A 26 4.37 -6.14 -1.66
C LEU A 26 5.34 -5.03 -2.09
N GLY A 27 5.60 -4.06 -1.22
CA GLY A 27 6.47 -2.94 -1.57
C GLY A 27 5.80 -1.92 -2.46
N LEU A 28 4.47 -1.82 -2.40
CA LEU A 28 3.73 -0.85 -3.21
C LEU A 28 3.74 0.54 -2.60
N ILE A 29 4.01 0.65 -1.30
CA ILE A 29 4.07 1.94 -0.62
C ILE A 29 5.47 2.50 -0.73
N TYR A 30 5.63 3.62 -1.44
CA TYR A 30 6.93 4.25 -1.62
C TYR A 30 7.22 5.30 -0.55
N GLY A 31 6.21 5.85 0.06
CA GLY A 31 6.41 6.81 1.13
C GLY A 31 5.11 7.21 1.80
N LEU A 32 5.23 7.67 3.03
CA LEU A 32 4.13 8.23 3.80
C LEU A 32 4.54 9.60 4.30
N ASP A 33 3.70 10.59 4.06
CA ASP A 33 3.92 11.96 4.51
C ASP A 33 2.66 12.53 5.12
N TRP A 34 2.80 13.54 5.95
CA TRP A 34 1.66 14.25 6.50
C TRP A 34 1.60 15.66 5.92
N GLU A 35 0.46 16.02 5.35
CA GLU A 35 0.22 17.33 4.79
C GLU A 35 -0.51 18.19 5.84
N ASP A 36 0.23 19.08 6.48
CA ASP A 36 -0.33 19.90 7.57
C ASP A 36 -1.46 20.82 7.10
N GLU A 37 -1.33 21.39 5.91
CA GLU A 37 -2.33 22.30 5.37
C GLU A 37 -3.68 21.62 5.13
N LEU A 38 -3.64 20.36 4.72
CA LEU A 38 -4.85 19.58 4.43
C LEU A 38 -5.27 18.72 5.62
N ASP A 39 -4.42 18.62 6.64
CA ASP A 39 -4.61 17.71 7.76
C ASP A 39 -4.89 16.29 7.24
N ALA A 40 -4.04 15.84 6.32
CA ALA A 40 -4.25 14.58 5.61
C ALA A 40 -2.96 13.79 5.49
N LEU A 41 -3.10 12.46 5.49
CA LEU A 41 -2.00 11.56 5.21
C LEU A 41 -1.82 11.46 3.70
N VAL A 42 -0.60 11.66 3.22
CA VAL A 42 -0.27 11.49 1.81
C VAL A 42 0.45 10.15 1.65
N ILE A 43 -0.12 9.27 0.85
CA ILE A 43 0.42 7.94 0.59
C ILE A 43 0.99 7.95 -0.83
N SER A 44 2.32 7.85 -0.95
CA SER A 44 2.95 7.71 -2.26
C SER A 44 3.08 6.23 -2.55
N MET A 45 2.38 5.74 -3.55
CA MET A 45 2.34 4.31 -3.84
C MET A 45 2.18 4.03 -5.33
N THR A 46 2.42 2.79 -5.68
CA THR A 46 2.26 2.31 -7.05
C THR A 46 1.39 1.04 -7.04
N LEU A 47 1.14 0.51 -8.22
CA LEU A 47 0.51 -0.79 -8.41
C LEU A 47 1.43 -1.71 -9.18
N THR A 48 1.12 -3.00 -9.16
CA THR A 48 1.93 -4.01 -9.86
C THR A 48 1.88 -3.83 -11.38
N SER A 49 0.84 -3.16 -11.87
CA SER A 49 0.69 -2.88 -13.30
C SER A 49 0.04 -1.52 -13.49
N ALA A 50 0.68 -0.65 -14.26
CA ALA A 50 0.08 0.62 -14.69
C ALA A 50 -1.15 0.30 -15.54
N GLY A 51 -2.24 0.87 -15.38
CA GLY A 51 -3.47 0.54 -16.11
C GLY A 51 -4.29 -0.56 -15.47
N CYS A 52 -3.90 -1.00 -14.28
CA CYS A 52 -4.68 -1.93 -13.50
C CYS A 52 -5.99 -1.27 -13.06
N PRO A 53 -7.16 -1.91 -13.27
CA PRO A 53 -8.43 -1.30 -12.85
C PRO A 53 -8.69 -1.36 -11.35
N LEU A 54 -7.71 -1.80 -10.58
CA LEU A 54 -7.87 -2.01 -9.14
C LEU A 54 -7.66 -0.75 -8.30
N THR A 55 -7.35 0.41 -8.92
CA THR A 55 -7.10 1.64 -8.16
C THR A 55 -8.28 2.01 -7.26
N ASP A 56 -9.50 1.91 -7.77
CA ASP A 56 -10.69 2.26 -6.99
C ASP A 56 -10.90 1.29 -5.83
N ILE A 57 -10.67 0.00 -6.07
CA ILE A 57 -10.79 -1.02 -5.03
C ILE A 57 -9.77 -0.81 -3.92
N ILE A 58 -8.54 -0.53 -4.29
CA ILE A 58 -7.47 -0.28 -3.32
C ILE A 58 -7.73 1.01 -2.54
N GLU A 59 -8.19 2.06 -3.21
CA GLU A 59 -8.55 3.29 -2.51
C GLU A 59 -9.66 3.07 -1.48
N ASP A 60 -10.69 2.30 -1.82
CA ASP A 60 -11.76 1.97 -0.90
C ASP A 60 -11.24 1.17 0.30
N GLU A 61 -10.38 0.19 0.06
CA GLU A 61 -9.81 -0.62 1.13
C GLU A 61 -8.90 0.20 2.04
N ILE A 62 -8.13 1.13 1.46
CA ILE A 62 -7.30 2.03 2.24
C ILE A 62 -8.17 2.93 3.12
N ALA A 63 -9.26 3.45 2.58
CA ALA A 63 -10.19 4.28 3.34
C ALA A 63 -10.73 3.52 4.56
N LYS A 64 -11.10 2.25 4.36
CA LYS A 64 -11.60 1.42 5.44
C LYS A 64 -10.53 1.13 6.48
N SER A 65 -9.31 0.84 6.05
CA SER A 65 -8.22 0.50 6.96
C SER A 65 -7.77 1.70 7.79
N LEU A 66 -7.87 2.90 7.24
CA LEU A 66 -7.45 4.13 7.93
C LEU A 66 -8.56 4.72 8.80
N ASP A 67 -9.77 4.18 8.74
CA ASP A 67 -10.88 4.65 9.58
C ASP A 67 -10.48 4.55 11.05
N GLY A 68 -10.55 5.66 11.77
CA GLY A 68 -10.10 5.75 13.15
C GLY A 68 -8.61 6.06 13.33
N HIS A 69 -7.84 6.06 12.25
CA HIS A 69 -6.40 6.38 12.28
C HIS A 69 -6.10 7.70 11.58
N ALA A 70 -6.63 7.89 10.39
CA ALA A 70 -6.52 9.14 9.65
C ALA A 70 -7.86 9.44 9.01
N GLU A 71 -8.44 10.59 9.35
CA GLU A 71 -9.76 10.97 8.82
C GLU A 71 -9.69 11.36 7.35
N ARG A 72 -8.53 11.85 6.93
CA ARG A 72 -8.31 12.27 5.55
C ARG A 72 -7.03 11.66 5.03
N PHE A 73 -7.06 11.25 3.80
CA PHE A 73 -5.87 10.76 3.12
C PHE A 73 -5.92 11.13 1.65
N LYS A 74 -4.74 11.13 1.04
CA LYS A 74 -4.58 11.40 -0.37
C LYS A 74 -3.58 10.39 -0.92
N ILE A 75 -3.86 9.81 -2.06
CA ILE A 75 -2.94 8.88 -2.71
C ILE A 75 -2.23 9.60 -3.84
N ASN A 76 -0.91 9.60 -3.78
CA ASN A 76 -0.05 10.09 -4.84
C ASN A 76 0.44 8.88 -5.63
N TRP A 77 -0.14 8.63 -6.79
CA TRP A 77 0.22 7.48 -7.62
C TRP A 77 1.58 7.73 -8.27
N VAL A 78 2.52 6.83 -8.00
CA VAL A 78 3.90 6.93 -8.49
C VAL A 78 4.15 5.75 -9.42
N TRP A 79 4.51 6.05 -10.66
CA TRP A 79 4.75 5.01 -11.68
C TRP A 79 6.22 4.83 -12.00
N MET A 80 7.07 5.70 -11.45
CA MET A 80 8.52 5.62 -11.62
C MET A 80 9.20 5.77 -10.25
N PRO A 81 10.09 4.88 -9.85
CA PRO A 81 10.46 3.66 -10.58
C PRO A 81 9.30 2.67 -10.60
N PRO A 82 9.19 1.83 -11.64
CA PRO A 82 8.12 0.84 -11.72
C PRO A 82 8.30 -0.24 -10.64
N TRP A 83 7.18 -0.80 -10.22
CA TRP A 83 7.21 -1.89 -9.26
C TRP A 83 7.86 -3.13 -9.87
N GLY A 84 8.58 -3.89 -9.03
CA GLY A 84 9.13 -5.18 -9.40
C GLY A 84 9.20 -6.10 -8.19
N PRO A 85 9.35 -7.42 -8.40
CA PRO A 85 9.40 -8.38 -7.30
C PRO A 85 10.49 -8.12 -6.27
N GLU A 86 11.54 -7.41 -6.63
CA GLU A 86 12.61 -7.04 -5.72
C GLU A 86 12.15 -6.11 -4.61
N LYS A 87 10.99 -5.48 -4.76
CA LYS A 87 10.44 -4.59 -3.74
C LYS A 87 9.64 -5.34 -2.67
N ILE A 88 9.35 -6.60 -2.89
CA ILE A 88 8.60 -7.42 -1.94
C ILE A 88 9.46 -7.68 -0.71
N THR A 89 8.89 -7.49 0.48
CA THR A 89 9.60 -7.79 1.73
C THR A 89 9.81 -9.29 1.88
N ASP A 90 10.72 -9.69 2.79
CA ASP A 90 10.92 -11.11 3.06
C ASP A 90 9.65 -11.79 3.56
N ASP A 91 8.89 -11.10 4.42
CA ASP A 91 7.59 -11.60 4.89
C ASP A 91 6.62 -11.75 3.73
N GLY A 92 6.59 -10.77 2.82
CA GLY A 92 5.74 -10.83 1.63
C GLY A 92 6.10 -11.99 0.73
N ARG A 93 7.39 -12.26 0.57
CA ARG A 93 7.85 -13.41 -0.24
C ARG A 93 7.40 -14.73 0.36
N GLU A 94 7.48 -14.86 1.68
CA GLU A 94 7.01 -16.08 2.35
C GLU A 94 5.50 -16.27 2.15
N MET A 95 4.73 -15.20 2.26
CA MET A 95 3.29 -15.25 2.02
C MET A 95 2.99 -15.70 0.59
N MET A 96 3.73 -15.18 -0.38
CA MET A 96 3.52 -15.54 -1.77
C MET A 96 3.89 -16.99 -2.06
N ARG A 97 4.97 -17.48 -1.45
CA ARG A 97 5.33 -18.90 -1.57
C ARG A 97 4.24 -19.79 -0.99
N ALA A 98 3.66 -19.39 0.14
CA ALA A 98 2.57 -20.13 0.76
C ALA A 98 1.32 -20.17 -0.14
N LEU A 99 1.14 -19.17 -0.99
CA LEU A 99 0.03 -19.09 -1.93
C LEU A 99 0.33 -19.81 -3.25
N GLY A 100 1.54 -20.34 -3.42
CA GLY A 100 1.93 -21.07 -4.61
C GLY A 100 2.74 -20.31 -5.63
N PHE A 101 3.12 -19.08 -5.34
CA PHE A 101 3.99 -18.31 -6.23
C PHE A 101 5.44 -18.77 -6.07
N ASN A 102 6.15 -18.79 -7.17
CA ASN A 102 7.55 -19.22 -7.21
C ASN A 102 8.49 -18.00 -7.23
N ILE A 103 8.80 -17.50 -6.05
CA ILE A 103 9.67 -16.33 -5.94
C ILE A 103 10.71 -16.51 -4.82
#